data_da1cf64a05fe50506af963646bd11b39
#
_entry.id   da1cf64a05fe50506af963646bd11b39
#
_cell.length_a   1.000
_cell.length_b   1.000
_cell.length_c   1.000
_cell.angle_alpha   90.00
_cell.angle_beta   90.00
_cell.angle_gamma   90.00
#
_symmetry.space_group_name_H-M   'P 1'
#
loop_
_entity.id
_entity.type
_entity.pdbx_description
1 polymer ?
#
loop_
_entity_poly.entity_id
_entity_poly.type
_entity_poly.pdbx_seq_one_letter_code
_entity_poly.pdbx_strand_id
1 'polypeptide(L)'
;MLHPMTSEPEQQIGVGTQDAFQRLWTPHRMAYIQGENKPTGPEAGDGCPFCGIPELSDADGLVVARGEHVYAVLNLYPYNGGHLMVVPYRHVADYTELDGPETAELADLTKRAMIALRKASGAHGFNIGMNQGAAAGAGIAAHLHQHIVPRWGGDTNFMPVVGHTKVLPQLLADTRQMLADSWPVD
;
A
#
# COMPACT_ATOMS: atom_id res chain seq x y z
N MET A 1 -39.60 12.21 -46.33
CA MET A 1 -39.18 12.99 -45.15
C MET A 1 -37.85 12.46 -44.67
N LEU A 2 -36.78 13.17 -44.97
CA LEU A 2 -35.43 12.81 -44.51
C LEU A 2 -35.20 13.45 -43.16
N HIS A 3 -34.89 12.66 -42.14
CA HIS A 3 -34.46 13.15 -40.83
C HIS A 3 -33.04 13.72 -40.96
N PRO A 4 -32.77 14.89 -40.38
CA PRO A 4 -31.41 15.42 -40.33
C PRO A 4 -30.58 14.59 -39.38
N MET A 5 -29.46 14.07 -39.85
CA MET A 5 -28.40 13.50 -39.01
C MET A 5 -27.82 14.66 -38.19
N THR A 6 -28.05 14.63 -36.88
CA THR A 6 -27.33 15.48 -35.93
C THR A 6 -25.90 14.96 -35.84
N SER A 7 -24.96 15.74 -36.35
CA SER A 7 -23.53 15.51 -36.13
C SER A 7 -23.22 15.68 -34.64
N GLU A 8 -22.73 14.63 -33.99
CA GLU A 8 -22.14 14.74 -32.67
C GLU A 8 -20.93 15.71 -32.72
N PRO A 9 -20.75 16.57 -31.72
CA PRO A 9 -19.61 17.49 -31.72
C PRO A 9 -18.32 16.71 -31.60
N GLU A 10 -17.40 16.95 -32.53
CA GLU A 10 -16.04 16.47 -32.52
C GLU A 10 -15.36 16.85 -31.19
N GLN A 11 -15.01 15.88 -30.36
CA GLN A 11 -14.31 16.11 -29.09
C GLN A 11 -12.88 16.61 -29.39
N GLN A 12 -12.62 17.87 -29.12
CA GLN A 12 -11.28 18.42 -29.16
C GLN A 12 -10.42 17.84 -28.05
N ILE A 13 -9.36 17.15 -28.42
CA ILE A 13 -8.35 16.62 -27.48
C ILE A 13 -7.31 17.73 -27.25
N GLY A 14 -7.27 18.28 -26.03
CA GLY A 14 -6.32 19.34 -25.65
C GLY A 14 -6.27 19.52 -24.13
N VAL A 15 -5.46 20.45 -23.66
CA VAL A 15 -5.35 20.80 -22.24
C VAL A 15 -6.72 21.24 -21.71
N GLY A 16 -7.29 20.47 -20.79
CA GLY A 16 -8.63 20.70 -20.22
C GLY A 16 -9.76 19.92 -20.89
N THR A 17 -9.48 19.08 -21.91
CA THR A 17 -10.49 18.18 -22.52
C THR A 17 -10.58 16.86 -21.78
N GLN A 18 -11.76 16.22 -21.84
CA GLN A 18 -11.99 14.88 -21.28
C GLN A 18 -11.13 13.86 -22.05
N ASP A 19 -10.27 13.15 -21.31
CA ASP A 19 -9.56 11.98 -21.84
C ASP A 19 -10.42 10.71 -21.74
N ALA A 20 -9.96 9.60 -22.34
CA ALA A 20 -10.66 8.31 -22.32
C ALA A 20 -10.62 7.57 -20.97
N PHE A 21 -10.00 8.16 -19.94
CA PHE A 21 -9.86 7.52 -18.64
C PHE A 21 -11.06 7.77 -17.75
N GLN A 22 -11.64 6.71 -17.22
CA GLN A 22 -12.59 6.79 -16.11
C GLN A 22 -11.84 7.12 -14.82
N ARG A 23 -12.24 8.21 -14.15
CA ARG A 23 -11.65 8.61 -12.87
C ARG A 23 -12.48 8.10 -11.73
N LEU A 24 -11.85 7.31 -10.87
CA LEU A 24 -12.45 6.91 -9.60
C LEU A 24 -12.24 8.04 -8.58
N TRP A 25 -13.31 8.73 -8.25
CA TRP A 25 -13.29 9.76 -7.22
C TRP A 25 -13.27 9.11 -5.84
N THR A 26 -12.24 9.43 -5.05
CA THR A 26 -12.07 8.92 -3.67
C THR A 26 -11.99 10.08 -2.68
N PRO A 27 -13.08 10.81 -2.44
CA PRO A 27 -13.09 12.00 -1.60
C PRO A 27 -12.63 11.73 -0.16
N HIS A 28 -12.83 10.52 0.35
CA HIS A 28 -12.34 10.10 1.66
C HIS A 28 -10.79 10.09 1.77
N ARG A 29 -10.06 10.06 0.66
CA ARG A 29 -8.60 10.21 0.66
C ARG A 29 -8.17 11.67 0.76
N MET A 30 -9.05 12.63 0.46
CA MET A 30 -8.69 14.05 0.51
C MET A 30 -8.33 14.49 1.94
N ALA A 31 -9.08 14.06 2.96
CA ALA A 31 -8.75 14.33 4.35
C ALA A 31 -7.34 13.82 4.70
N TYR A 32 -7.02 12.60 4.26
CA TYR A 32 -5.68 12.03 4.43
C TYR A 32 -4.59 12.78 3.63
N ILE A 33 -4.87 13.15 2.38
CA ILE A 33 -3.94 13.91 1.52
C ILE A 33 -3.71 15.33 2.10
N GLN A 34 -4.75 15.96 2.65
CA GLN A 34 -4.68 17.28 3.29
C GLN A 34 -4.01 17.27 4.66
N GLY A 35 -3.57 16.12 5.15
CA GLY A 35 -2.84 15.97 6.39
C GLY A 35 -3.70 15.78 7.63
N GLU A 36 -5.02 15.68 7.48
CA GLU A 36 -5.90 15.32 8.58
C GLU A 36 -5.61 13.88 9.04
N ASN A 37 -5.25 13.70 10.31
CA ASN A 37 -4.87 12.43 10.91
C ASN A 37 -3.58 11.79 10.36
N LYS A 38 -2.70 12.54 9.68
CA LYS A 38 -1.35 12.06 9.41
C LYS A 38 -0.54 12.04 10.71
N PRO A 39 0.22 10.96 10.97
CA PRO A 39 1.25 11.02 11.99
C PRO A 39 2.24 12.11 11.57
N THR A 40 2.23 13.25 12.25
CA THR A 40 3.27 14.27 12.12
C THR A 40 4.46 13.81 12.95
N GLY A 41 5.28 12.93 12.40
CA GLY A 41 6.56 12.58 12.97
C GLY A 41 7.64 13.55 12.49
N PRO A 42 8.61 13.91 13.35
CA PRO A 42 9.74 14.72 12.94
C PRO A 42 10.57 14.03 11.87
N GLU A 43 11.26 14.85 11.09
CA GLU A 43 12.27 14.41 10.13
C GLU A 43 13.35 13.61 10.87
N ALA A 44 13.67 12.42 10.38
CA ALA A 44 14.77 11.53 10.75
C ALA A 44 14.91 11.16 12.25
N GLY A 45 14.66 9.91 12.59
CA GLY A 45 15.06 9.28 13.86
C GLY A 45 13.97 9.26 14.92
N ASP A 46 13.85 10.30 15.73
CA ASP A 46 12.88 10.37 16.81
C ASP A 46 11.48 10.73 16.30
N GLY A 47 10.62 9.70 16.14
CA GLY A 47 9.22 9.86 15.75
C GLY A 47 8.83 9.26 14.40
N CYS A 48 9.77 8.72 13.61
CA CYS A 48 9.42 7.94 12.43
C CYS A 48 8.83 6.58 12.87
N PRO A 49 7.57 6.25 12.53
CA PRO A 49 6.97 5.00 12.96
C PRO A 49 7.72 3.79 12.42
N PHE A 50 8.27 3.85 11.21
CA PHE A 50 9.02 2.74 10.63
C PHE A 50 10.39 2.53 11.28
N CYS A 51 11.00 3.55 11.87
CA CYS A 51 12.22 3.39 12.68
C CYS A 51 11.89 2.81 14.06
N GLY A 52 10.72 3.10 14.61
CA GLY A 52 10.30 2.61 15.93
C GLY A 52 9.80 1.17 15.94
N ILE A 53 9.20 0.70 14.84
CA ILE A 53 8.65 -0.67 14.74
C ILE A 53 9.69 -1.76 15.06
N PRO A 54 10.94 -1.72 14.56
CA PRO A 54 11.94 -2.74 14.85
C PRO A 54 12.30 -2.91 16.33
N GLU A 55 12.08 -1.88 17.15
CA GLU A 55 12.33 -1.89 18.61
C GLU A 55 11.23 -2.61 19.40
N LEU A 56 10.08 -2.86 18.76
CA LEU A 56 8.94 -3.55 19.35
C LEU A 56 9.08 -5.08 19.19
N SER A 57 8.29 -5.82 19.99
CA SER A 57 8.06 -7.22 19.68
C SER A 57 7.37 -7.38 18.33
N ASP A 58 7.56 -8.52 17.65
CA ASP A 58 6.90 -8.75 16.35
C ASP A 58 5.38 -8.67 16.44
N ALA A 59 4.82 -9.04 17.57
CA ALA A 59 3.37 -8.96 17.79
C ALA A 59 2.90 -7.53 17.94
N ASP A 60 3.59 -6.71 18.74
CA ASP A 60 3.21 -5.31 18.98
C ASP A 60 3.49 -4.42 17.76
N GLY A 61 4.60 -4.69 17.05
CA GLY A 61 4.97 -3.99 15.82
C GLY A 61 4.26 -4.49 14.58
N LEU A 62 3.43 -5.54 14.67
CA LEU A 62 2.79 -6.22 13.54
C LEU A 62 3.80 -6.73 12.49
N VAL A 63 5.03 -7.04 12.92
CA VAL A 63 6.10 -7.55 12.06
C VAL A 63 5.82 -9.02 11.74
N VAL A 64 5.86 -9.35 10.45
CA VAL A 64 5.63 -10.71 9.94
C VAL A 64 6.94 -11.45 9.72
N ALA A 65 7.96 -10.74 9.24
CA ALA A 65 9.29 -11.31 9.03
C ALA A 65 10.36 -10.21 9.11
N ARG A 66 11.56 -10.62 9.54
CA ARG A 66 12.74 -9.77 9.63
C ARG A 66 13.82 -10.31 8.70
N GLY A 67 14.39 -9.46 7.87
CA GLY A 67 15.60 -9.68 7.12
C GLY A 67 16.81 -9.03 7.79
N GLU A 68 17.91 -8.94 7.09
CA GLU A 68 19.14 -8.28 7.53
C GLU A 68 19.07 -6.76 7.31
N HIS A 69 18.50 -6.32 6.19
CA HIS A 69 18.44 -4.92 5.75
C HIS A 69 17.03 -4.36 5.72
N VAL A 70 16.02 -5.23 5.59
CA VAL A 70 14.62 -4.82 5.51
C VAL A 70 13.73 -5.75 6.36
N TYR A 71 12.52 -5.32 6.66
CA TYR A 71 11.53 -6.14 7.36
C TYR A 71 10.15 -6.06 6.69
N ALA A 72 9.33 -7.09 6.88
CA ALA A 72 7.96 -7.15 6.41
C ALA A 72 6.99 -6.90 7.56
N VAL A 73 6.08 -5.95 7.41
CA VAL A 73 5.15 -5.48 8.44
C VAL A 73 3.74 -5.30 7.86
N LEU A 74 2.70 -5.58 8.64
CA LEU A 74 1.33 -5.24 8.27
C LEU A 74 1.11 -3.73 8.31
N ASN A 75 0.38 -3.23 7.32
CA ASN A 75 -0.07 -1.85 7.35
C ASN A 75 -1.18 -1.69 8.40
N LEU A 76 -0.99 -0.75 9.34
CA LEU A 76 -1.98 -0.42 10.38
C LEU A 76 -3.30 0.12 9.77
N TYR A 77 -3.22 0.74 8.58
CA TYR A 77 -4.35 1.27 7.82
C TYR A 77 -4.48 0.55 6.47
N PRO A 78 -4.88 -0.74 6.46
CA PRO A 78 -4.75 -1.58 5.30
C PRO A 78 -5.72 -1.21 4.17
N TYR A 79 -5.23 -1.24 2.94
CA TYR A 79 -6.08 -1.07 1.75
C TYR A 79 -6.91 -2.31 1.46
N ASN A 80 -6.45 -3.49 1.91
CA ASN A 80 -7.17 -4.75 1.88
C ASN A 80 -6.67 -5.66 3.01
N GLY A 81 -7.40 -6.70 3.38
CA GLY A 81 -6.94 -7.67 4.38
C GLY A 81 -5.58 -8.24 4.00
N GLY A 82 -4.63 -8.30 4.95
CA GLY A 82 -3.27 -8.77 4.68
C GLY A 82 -2.37 -7.80 3.93
N HIS A 83 -2.70 -6.51 3.87
CA HIS A 83 -1.82 -5.49 3.27
C HIS A 83 -0.48 -5.43 4.01
N LEU A 84 0.56 -5.96 3.40
CA LEU A 84 1.94 -5.92 3.88
C LEU A 84 2.71 -4.73 3.29
N MET A 85 3.73 -4.32 4.02
CA MET A 85 4.77 -3.43 3.53
C MET A 85 6.13 -4.09 3.76
N VAL A 86 7.09 -3.86 2.85
CA VAL A 86 8.51 -4.16 3.04
C VAL A 86 9.24 -2.84 3.20
N VAL A 87 9.98 -2.73 4.30
CA VAL A 87 10.53 -1.47 4.79
C VAL A 87 12.00 -1.64 5.14
N PRO A 88 12.92 -0.79 4.66
CA PRO A 88 14.32 -0.79 5.09
C PRO A 88 14.45 -0.44 6.58
N TYR A 89 15.42 -1.04 7.27
CA TYR A 89 15.76 -0.58 8.63
C TYR A 89 16.39 0.80 8.62
N ARG A 90 17.18 1.08 7.59
CA ARG A 90 17.80 2.40 7.40
C ARG A 90 16.74 3.43 7.04
N HIS A 91 16.74 4.57 7.72
CA HIS A 91 15.87 5.69 7.42
C HIS A 91 16.30 6.33 6.09
N VAL A 92 15.61 6.00 5.02
CA VAL A 92 15.88 6.47 3.66
C VAL A 92 14.56 6.81 2.99
N ALA A 93 14.49 7.94 2.28
CA ALA A 93 13.26 8.41 1.63
C ALA A 93 13.16 7.97 0.17
N ASP A 94 14.30 7.91 -0.53
CA ASP A 94 14.36 7.72 -1.97
C ASP A 94 14.85 6.31 -2.33
N TYR A 95 14.12 5.67 -3.24
CA TYR A 95 14.48 4.33 -3.73
C TYR A 95 15.87 4.28 -4.37
N THR A 96 16.30 5.38 -4.99
CA THR A 96 17.61 5.47 -5.64
C THR A 96 18.77 5.52 -4.64
N GLU A 97 18.47 5.73 -3.36
CA GLU A 97 19.47 5.75 -2.28
C GLU A 97 19.66 4.37 -1.62
N LEU A 98 18.85 3.36 -1.99
CA LEU A 98 19.07 1.98 -1.53
C LEU A 98 20.37 1.44 -2.11
N ASP A 99 21.13 0.73 -1.27
CA ASP A 99 22.28 -0.02 -1.74
C ASP A 99 21.90 -1.36 -2.39
N GLY A 100 22.90 -2.08 -2.91
CA GLY A 100 22.68 -3.37 -3.59
C GLY A 100 22.03 -4.43 -2.68
N PRO A 101 22.57 -4.68 -1.47
CA PRO A 101 21.99 -5.59 -0.49
C PRO A 101 20.56 -5.25 -0.10
N GLU A 102 20.27 -4.00 0.24
CA GLU A 102 18.91 -3.53 0.57
C GLU A 102 17.93 -3.76 -0.57
N THR A 103 18.34 -3.43 -1.81
CA THR A 103 17.51 -3.61 -3.01
C THR A 103 17.23 -5.10 -3.26
N ALA A 104 18.25 -5.94 -3.13
CA ALA A 104 18.10 -7.38 -3.35
C ALA A 104 17.17 -8.02 -2.30
N GLU A 105 17.34 -7.68 -1.03
CA GLU A 105 16.52 -8.23 0.04
C GLU A 105 15.08 -7.70 0.01
N LEU A 106 14.88 -6.43 -0.37
CA LEU A 106 13.55 -5.86 -0.58
C LEU A 106 12.77 -6.65 -1.65
N ALA A 107 13.44 -7.01 -2.74
CA ALA A 107 12.84 -7.85 -3.78
C ALA A 107 12.55 -9.28 -3.30
N ASP A 108 13.45 -9.88 -2.51
CA ASP A 108 13.28 -11.23 -1.97
C ASP A 108 12.13 -11.27 -0.94
N LEU A 109 12.12 -10.36 0.04
CA LEU A 109 11.03 -10.30 1.02
C LEU A 109 9.67 -10.01 0.37
N THR A 110 9.64 -9.20 -0.70
CA THR A 110 8.43 -9.01 -1.49
C THR A 110 7.92 -10.32 -2.09
N LYS A 111 8.80 -11.12 -2.67
CA LYS A 111 8.45 -12.43 -3.23
C LYS A 111 7.96 -13.39 -2.14
N ARG A 112 8.64 -13.45 -1.00
CA ARG A 112 8.24 -14.27 0.17
C ARG A 112 6.89 -13.83 0.73
N ALA A 113 6.63 -12.54 0.84
CA ALA A 113 5.35 -11.98 1.27
C ALA A 113 4.19 -12.42 0.34
N MET A 114 4.41 -12.40 -0.97
CA MET A 114 3.41 -12.89 -1.94
C MET A 114 3.13 -14.39 -1.78
N ILE A 115 4.16 -15.19 -1.51
CA ILE A 115 4.01 -16.64 -1.26
C ILE A 115 3.22 -16.87 0.03
N ALA A 116 3.57 -16.19 1.11
CA ALA A 116 2.87 -16.28 2.39
C ALA A 116 1.39 -15.87 2.26
N LEU A 117 1.11 -14.76 1.58
CA LEU A 117 -0.25 -14.28 1.34
C LEU A 117 -1.08 -15.27 0.50
N ARG A 118 -0.51 -15.87 -0.54
CA ARG A 118 -1.21 -16.91 -1.31
C ARG A 118 -1.53 -18.13 -0.46
N LYS A 119 -0.54 -18.59 0.32
CA LYS A 119 -0.70 -19.78 1.18
C LYS A 119 -1.73 -19.53 2.28
N ALA A 120 -1.69 -18.37 2.92
CA ALA A 120 -2.52 -18.04 4.07
C ALA A 120 -3.95 -17.65 3.70
N SER A 121 -4.14 -16.92 2.60
CA SER A 121 -5.42 -16.27 2.28
C SER A 121 -5.98 -16.59 0.89
N GLY A 122 -5.28 -17.37 0.10
CA GLY A 122 -5.72 -17.69 -1.27
C GLY A 122 -5.80 -16.47 -2.18
N ALA A 123 -4.91 -15.48 -2.02
CA ALA A 123 -4.92 -14.28 -2.85
C ALA A 123 -4.78 -14.61 -4.33
N HIS A 124 -5.66 -14.03 -5.16
CA HIS A 124 -5.69 -14.25 -6.61
C HIS A 124 -4.68 -13.38 -7.35
N GLY A 125 -4.37 -12.20 -6.81
CA GLY A 125 -3.45 -11.23 -7.40
C GLY A 125 -2.89 -10.27 -6.36
N PHE A 126 -2.03 -9.34 -6.82
CA PHE A 126 -1.39 -8.33 -5.96
C PHE A 126 -1.27 -7.01 -6.69
N ASN A 127 -1.43 -5.92 -5.94
CA ASN A 127 -0.92 -4.61 -6.33
C ASN A 127 0.36 -4.37 -5.51
N ILE A 128 1.47 -4.12 -6.20
CA ILE A 128 2.77 -3.88 -5.60
C ILE A 128 3.27 -2.53 -6.08
N GLY A 129 3.80 -1.71 -5.17
CA GLY A 129 4.35 -0.42 -5.54
C GLY A 129 4.74 0.43 -4.36
N MET A 130 5.38 1.56 -4.65
CA MET A 130 5.81 2.57 -3.68
C MET A 130 5.21 3.92 -4.04
N ASN A 131 4.81 4.66 -3.02
CA ASN A 131 4.49 6.09 -3.18
C ASN A 131 5.72 6.88 -2.75
N GLN A 132 6.44 7.45 -3.70
CA GLN A 132 7.67 8.15 -3.42
C GLN A 132 7.48 9.66 -3.46
N GLY A 133 7.72 10.30 -2.33
CA GLY A 133 7.45 11.72 -2.13
C GLY A 133 5.98 12.06 -1.88
N ALA A 134 5.76 13.24 -1.34
CA ALA A 134 4.41 13.72 -0.96
C ALA A 134 3.47 13.86 -2.18
N ALA A 135 4.00 14.28 -3.33
CA ALA A 135 3.23 14.42 -4.56
C ALA A 135 2.68 13.08 -5.08
N ALA A 136 3.35 11.98 -4.78
CA ALA A 136 2.88 10.62 -5.11
C ALA A 136 1.90 10.05 -4.07
N GLY A 137 1.58 10.79 -3.00
CA GLY A 137 0.64 10.38 -1.98
C GLY A 137 1.25 9.50 -0.88
N ALA A 138 2.57 9.59 -0.66
CA ALA A 138 3.22 8.92 0.46
C ALA A 138 2.68 9.46 1.79
N GLY A 139 2.19 8.57 2.66
CA GLY A 139 1.74 8.94 4.01
C GLY A 139 2.91 9.30 4.92
N ILE A 140 4.01 8.57 4.79
CA ILE A 140 5.29 8.79 5.46
C ILE A 140 6.32 8.96 4.33
N ALA A 141 6.48 10.21 3.86
CA ALA A 141 7.34 10.50 2.71
C ALA A 141 8.83 10.37 3.02
N ALA A 142 9.20 10.49 4.31
CA ALA A 142 10.59 10.47 4.77
C ALA A 142 11.16 9.05 4.95
N HIS A 143 10.36 8.00 4.84
CA HIS A 143 10.81 6.64 4.99
C HIS A 143 10.20 5.74 3.90
N LEU A 144 11.07 5.18 3.07
CA LEU A 144 10.68 4.33 1.96
C LEU A 144 9.96 3.08 2.46
N HIS A 145 8.86 2.73 1.79
CA HIS A 145 8.11 1.51 2.09
C HIS A 145 7.42 1.02 0.83
N GLN A 146 7.56 -0.27 0.55
CA GLN A 146 6.91 -0.92 -0.58
C GLN A 146 5.65 -1.61 -0.13
N HIS A 147 4.53 -1.24 -0.71
CA HIS A 147 3.23 -1.87 -0.48
C HIS A 147 3.09 -3.18 -1.25
N ILE A 148 2.47 -4.17 -0.60
CA ILE A 148 2.03 -5.43 -1.18
C ILE A 148 0.57 -5.64 -0.76
N VAL A 149 -0.35 -5.37 -1.67
CA VAL A 149 -1.78 -5.44 -1.41
C VAL A 149 -2.38 -6.66 -2.10
N PRO A 150 -2.80 -7.68 -1.35
CA PRO A 150 -3.45 -8.85 -1.93
C PRO A 150 -4.82 -8.50 -2.48
N ARG A 151 -5.21 -9.20 -3.56
CA ARG A 151 -6.45 -8.98 -4.27
C ARG A 151 -7.20 -10.30 -4.50
N TRP A 152 -8.51 -10.24 -4.40
CA TRP A 152 -9.42 -11.34 -4.74
C TRP A 152 -10.47 -10.88 -5.73
N GLY A 153 -10.98 -11.79 -6.55
CA GLY A 153 -12.15 -11.49 -7.38
C GLY A 153 -13.33 -11.10 -6.50
N GLY A 154 -13.90 -9.92 -6.72
CA GLY A 154 -15.01 -9.41 -5.91
C GLY A 154 -14.62 -8.85 -4.53
N ASP A 155 -13.37 -8.52 -4.30
CA ASP A 155 -12.88 -7.95 -3.03
C ASP A 155 -13.36 -6.51 -2.75
N THR A 156 -14.08 -5.91 -3.68
CA THR A 156 -14.69 -4.59 -3.54
C THR A 156 -16.20 -4.73 -3.52
N ASN A 157 -16.87 -4.11 -2.56
CA ASN A 157 -18.33 -4.04 -2.45
C ASN A 157 -18.79 -2.58 -2.40
N PHE A 158 -20.08 -2.34 -2.10
CA PHE A 158 -20.68 -1.01 -2.08
C PHE A 158 -20.34 -0.21 -0.80
N MET A 159 -19.86 -0.85 0.27
CA MET A 159 -19.59 -0.20 1.56
C MET A 159 -18.67 1.00 1.50
N PRO A 160 -17.55 1.00 0.73
CA PRO A 160 -16.72 2.19 0.58
C PRO A 160 -17.46 3.37 -0.04
N VAL A 161 -18.45 3.11 -0.91
CA VAL A 161 -19.22 4.14 -1.60
C VAL A 161 -20.30 4.73 -0.69
N VAL A 162 -21.08 3.89 -0.01
CA VAL A 162 -22.25 4.34 0.79
C VAL A 162 -21.91 4.60 2.26
N GLY A 163 -20.94 3.87 2.81
CA GLY A 163 -20.59 3.94 4.23
C GLY A 163 -19.22 4.57 4.52
N HIS A 164 -18.47 4.97 3.48
CA HIS A 164 -17.08 5.42 3.61
C HIS A 164 -16.24 4.47 4.50
N THR A 165 -16.62 3.18 4.51
CA THR A 165 -16.08 2.15 5.41
C THR A 165 -15.58 0.98 4.58
N LYS A 166 -14.36 0.53 4.89
CA LYS A 166 -13.84 -0.72 4.36
C LYS A 166 -14.02 -1.83 5.38
N VAL A 167 -14.67 -2.91 4.97
CA VAL A 167 -14.84 -4.09 5.80
C VAL A 167 -13.55 -4.90 5.76
N LEU A 168 -12.93 -5.11 6.92
CA LEU A 168 -11.79 -6.00 7.11
C LEU A 168 -12.30 -7.25 7.86
N PRO A 169 -12.17 -8.45 7.29
CA PRO A 169 -12.79 -9.64 7.86
C PRO A 169 -12.04 -10.23 9.07
N GLN A 170 -10.83 -9.74 9.35
CA GLN A 170 -9.94 -10.31 10.35
C GLN A 170 -9.18 -9.21 11.10
N LEU A 171 -8.88 -9.45 12.38
CA LEU A 171 -8.05 -8.56 13.19
C LEU A 171 -6.59 -8.57 12.69
N LEU A 172 -5.89 -7.45 12.87
CA LEU A 172 -4.50 -7.34 12.43
C LEU A 172 -3.57 -8.33 13.13
N ALA A 173 -3.76 -8.56 14.42
CA ALA A 173 -2.97 -9.52 15.20
C ALA A 173 -3.10 -10.94 14.65
N ASP A 174 -4.33 -11.37 14.36
CA ASP A 174 -4.61 -12.70 13.80
C ASP A 174 -4.04 -12.82 12.37
N THR A 175 -4.20 -11.77 11.58
CA THR A 175 -3.63 -11.69 10.23
C THR A 175 -2.10 -11.78 10.28
N ARG A 176 -1.47 -11.06 11.20
CA ARG A 176 -0.02 -11.12 11.41
C ARG A 176 0.44 -12.53 11.73
N GLN A 177 -0.22 -13.19 12.71
CA GLN A 177 0.15 -14.55 13.10
C GLN A 177 -0.01 -15.54 11.95
N MET A 178 -1.14 -15.50 11.25
CA MET A 178 -1.42 -16.35 10.10
C MET A 178 -0.35 -16.20 8.99
N LEU A 179 0.11 -14.98 8.73
CA LEU A 179 1.12 -14.71 7.73
C LEU A 179 2.51 -15.16 8.19
N ALA A 180 2.86 -14.96 9.45
CA ALA A 180 4.12 -15.43 10.02
C ALA A 180 4.22 -16.95 9.96
N ASP A 181 3.15 -17.68 10.31
CA ASP A 181 3.07 -19.15 10.25
C ASP A 181 3.12 -19.68 8.80
N SER A 182 2.77 -18.83 7.85
CA SER A 182 2.79 -19.15 6.41
C SER A 182 4.03 -18.67 5.69
N TRP A 183 4.92 -17.95 6.38
CA TRP A 183 6.14 -17.41 5.79
C TRP A 183 7.04 -18.53 5.28
N PRO A 184 7.56 -18.44 4.03
CA PRO A 184 8.45 -19.46 3.52
C PRO A 184 9.78 -19.46 4.28
N VAL A 185 10.17 -20.63 4.78
CA VAL A 185 11.54 -20.89 5.27
C VAL A 185 12.45 -21.19 4.08
N ASP A 186 13.72 -20.87 4.18
CA ASP A 186 14.74 -21.16 3.16
C ASP A 186 14.94 -22.66 2.97
#